data_e190b75e14db7dd653f7339778defdf0
#
_entry.id   e190b75e14db7dd653f7339778defdf0
#
_cell.length_a   1.000
_cell.length_b   1.000
_cell.length_c   1.000
_cell.angle_alpha   90.00
_cell.angle_beta   90.00
_cell.angle_gamma   90.00
#
_symmetry.space_group_name_H-M   'P 1'
#
loop_
_entity.id
_entity.type
_entity.pdbx_description
1 polymer ?
#
loop_
_entity_poly.entity_id
_entity_poly.type
_entity_poly.pdbx_seq_one_letter_code
_entity_poly.pdbx_strand_id
1 'polypeptide(L)'
;MHEAHSRAFTVAKITRIDLLSDIQASLSEAYTKGQGFGEWRDNIKPVLAKKGWLGDVSVTNPKTGETKQIYVGSRRLKRIFETNMRVSVAKARYESQMSSAGEYFRYKAVLDRRTRPGHAKLHGMILPKTHKFWEKNYPPNDWGCRCQVQVLTQYEMQSYGFKPYAGTPLNVASEDWAYNPGKSAQSLDNVLAQKAKNLSGELKNIVKNDLKNYERDRNLYVWQKGLDEAVDELLVKQDKTSPIKAFQLGKIDAYVSKRVFEIAGIELADSFIAADKKSILHIRPSRKKAYNQALSIDEIRQIPNVLYEAKNVSFDANEGNLVYWFDDKEDAEKINKIIVNLNYALKKFKVTNYMVTIGKVDKVESLKDNYIEIKRR
;
A
#
# COMPACT_ATOMS: atom_id res chain seq x y z
N MET A 1 21.66 -5.37 7.79
CA MET A 1 20.79 -5.53 6.59
C MET A 1 19.43 -6.16 6.91
N HIS A 2 19.41 -7.10 7.84
CA HIS A 2 18.22 -7.83 8.30
C HIS A 2 16.99 -6.95 8.63
N GLU A 3 17.13 -5.97 9.52
CA GLU A 3 16.02 -5.09 9.87
C GLU A 3 15.57 -4.17 8.73
N ALA A 4 16.48 -3.79 7.82
CA ALA A 4 16.15 -2.94 6.70
C ALA A 4 15.34 -3.67 5.63
N HIS A 5 15.65 -4.94 5.32
CA HIS A 5 14.91 -5.74 4.34
C HIS A 5 13.48 -6.09 4.78
N SER A 6 13.27 -6.27 6.08
CA SER A 6 11.92 -6.54 6.61
C SER A 6 11.02 -5.30 6.63
N ARG A 7 11.60 -4.10 6.55
CA ARG A 7 10.90 -2.83 6.83
C ARG A 7 10.87 -1.84 5.67
N ALA A 8 11.79 -1.95 4.70
CA ALA A 8 11.89 -1.02 3.58
C ALA A 8 12.46 -1.70 2.33
N PHE A 9 12.13 -1.13 1.16
CA PHE A 9 12.83 -1.49 -0.06
C PHE A 9 14.31 -1.12 0.05
N THR A 10 15.18 -2.09 -0.10
CA THR A 10 16.62 -1.88 -0.05
C THR A 10 17.32 -2.68 -1.14
N VAL A 11 18.40 -2.13 -1.65
CA VAL A 11 19.35 -2.83 -2.52
C VAL A 11 20.72 -2.75 -1.86
N ALA A 12 21.34 -3.90 -1.63
CA ALA A 12 22.65 -3.95 -0.98
C ALA A 12 23.65 -3.00 -1.66
N LYS A 13 24.37 -2.20 -0.86
CA LYS A 13 25.37 -1.23 -1.32
C LYS A 13 24.80 -0.08 -2.16
N ILE A 14 23.54 0.28 -1.99
CA ILE A 14 22.96 1.54 -2.44
C ILE A 14 22.57 2.36 -1.22
N THR A 15 23.12 3.55 -1.14
CA THR A 15 22.79 4.56 -0.11
C THR A 15 22.04 5.76 -0.70
N ARG A 16 22.08 5.91 -2.01
CA ARG A 16 21.40 6.99 -2.74
C ARG A 16 19.90 6.70 -2.86
N ILE A 17 19.10 7.57 -2.31
CA ILE A 17 17.63 7.46 -2.28
C ILE A 17 17.04 7.52 -3.69
N ASP A 18 17.58 8.40 -4.55
CA ASP A 18 17.14 8.54 -5.94
C ASP A 18 17.31 7.26 -6.76
N LEU A 19 18.42 6.53 -6.57
CA LEU A 19 18.64 5.22 -7.21
C LEU A 19 17.69 4.14 -6.64
N LEU A 20 17.48 4.13 -5.34
CA LEU A 20 16.54 3.20 -4.70
C LEU A 20 15.12 3.44 -5.20
N SER A 21 14.71 4.70 -5.33
CA SER A 21 13.39 5.09 -5.84
C SER A 21 13.19 4.65 -7.29
N ASP A 22 14.16 4.89 -8.18
CA ASP A 22 14.07 4.46 -9.57
C ASP A 22 13.97 2.94 -9.70
N ILE A 23 14.81 2.20 -8.96
CA ILE A 23 14.78 0.73 -8.99
C ILE A 23 13.44 0.21 -8.45
N GLN A 24 12.93 0.79 -7.36
CA GLN A 24 11.65 0.41 -6.80
C GLN A 24 10.50 0.67 -7.78
N ALA A 25 10.45 1.85 -8.38
CA ALA A 25 9.43 2.23 -9.35
C ALA A 25 9.46 1.29 -10.56
N SER A 26 10.65 1.02 -11.11
CA SER A 26 10.83 0.12 -12.26
C SER A 26 10.41 -1.33 -11.95
N LEU A 27 10.68 -1.82 -10.74
CA LEU A 27 10.25 -3.16 -10.30
C LEU A 27 8.74 -3.22 -10.09
N SER A 28 8.13 -2.18 -9.54
CA SER A 28 6.66 -2.06 -9.42
C SER A 28 5.98 -2.08 -10.78
N GLU A 29 6.52 -1.33 -11.73
CA GLU A 29 6.03 -1.32 -13.11
C GLU A 29 6.17 -2.70 -13.77
N ALA A 30 7.34 -3.33 -13.64
CA ALA A 30 7.57 -4.67 -14.17
C ALA A 30 6.61 -5.70 -13.56
N TYR A 31 6.34 -5.63 -12.26
CA TYR A 31 5.37 -6.48 -11.59
C TYR A 31 3.95 -6.28 -12.13
N THR A 32 3.53 -5.03 -12.26
CA THR A 32 2.18 -4.67 -12.74
C THR A 32 1.96 -5.07 -14.20
N LYS A 33 2.98 -4.90 -15.04
CA LYS A 33 2.92 -5.22 -16.48
C LYS A 33 3.29 -6.68 -16.80
N GLY A 34 3.68 -7.49 -15.82
CA GLY A 34 4.13 -8.86 -16.03
C GLY A 34 5.44 -8.98 -16.80
N GLN A 35 6.30 -7.96 -16.76
CA GLN A 35 7.57 -7.93 -17.48
C GLN A 35 8.56 -8.96 -16.93
N GLY A 36 9.28 -9.65 -17.83
CA GLY A 36 10.37 -10.53 -17.49
C GLY A 36 11.67 -9.78 -17.18
N PHE A 37 12.64 -10.50 -16.61
CA PHE A 37 13.95 -9.92 -16.27
C PHE A 37 14.65 -9.26 -17.47
N GLY A 38 14.58 -9.85 -18.65
CA GLY A 38 15.23 -9.31 -19.86
C GLY A 38 14.75 -7.91 -20.19
N GLU A 39 13.45 -7.75 -20.31
CA GLU A 39 12.80 -6.47 -20.61
C GLU A 39 13.05 -5.43 -19.50
N TRP A 40 12.84 -5.80 -18.24
CA TRP A 40 13.14 -4.91 -17.13
C TRP A 40 14.60 -4.46 -17.11
N ARG A 41 15.56 -5.39 -17.33
CA ARG A 41 16.98 -5.08 -17.38
C ARG A 41 17.30 -4.03 -18.44
N ASP A 42 16.74 -4.20 -19.62
CA ASP A 42 17.05 -3.34 -20.76
C ASP A 42 16.45 -1.94 -20.58
N ASN A 43 15.30 -1.85 -19.91
CA ASN A 43 14.68 -0.57 -19.53
C ASN A 43 15.42 0.16 -18.41
N ILE A 44 15.93 -0.53 -17.38
CA ILE A 44 16.56 0.13 -16.22
C ILE A 44 18.04 0.50 -16.47
N LYS A 45 18.76 -0.23 -17.32
CA LYS A 45 20.18 0.02 -17.58
C LYS A 45 20.51 1.46 -17.97
N PRO A 46 19.81 2.11 -18.90
CA PRO A 46 20.06 3.50 -19.29
C PRO A 46 19.91 4.46 -18.11
N VAL A 47 18.91 4.24 -17.25
CA VAL A 47 18.67 5.06 -16.05
C VAL A 47 19.83 4.93 -15.07
N LEU A 48 20.27 3.71 -14.80
CA LEU A 48 21.39 3.44 -13.90
C LEU A 48 22.72 3.95 -14.45
N ALA A 49 22.96 3.84 -15.76
CA ALA A 49 24.15 4.38 -16.42
C ALA A 49 24.20 5.90 -16.29
N LYS A 50 23.09 6.60 -16.57
CA LYS A 50 22.99 8.07 -16.43
C LYS A 50 23.27 8.53 -15.00
N LYS A 51 22.95 7.73 -14.00
CA LYS A 51 23.21 8.02 -12.59
C LYS A 51 24.55 7.48 -12.08
N GLY A 52 25.40 6.93 -12.95
CA GLY A 52 26.72 6.40 -12.61
C GLY A 52 26.68 5.12 -11.77
N TRP A 53 25.59 4.35 -11.87
CA TRP A 53 25.45 3.09 -11.12
C TRP A 53 25.29 1.87 -12.06
N LEU A 54 26.17 1.78 -13.04
CA LEU A 54 26.30 0.64 -13.96
C LEU A 54 27.77 0.43 -14.31
N GLY A 55 28.22 -0.82 -14.46
CA GLY A 55 29.63 -1.17 -14.65
C GLY A 55 30.41 -1.16 -13.32
N ASP A 56 31.62 -0.63 -13.35
CA ASP A 56 32.47 -0.51 -12.16
C ASP A 56 32.06 0.72 -11.34
N VAL A 57 31.64 0.50 -10.11
CA VAL A 57 31.12 1.54 -9.23
C VAL A 57 31.83 1.52 -7.88
N SER A 58 32.27 2.68 -7.42
CA SER A 58 32.80 2.87 -6.07
C SER A 58 31.65 3.06 -5.08
N VAL A 59 31.64 2.28 -4.00
CA VAL A 59 30.62 2.35 -2.96
C VAL A 59 31.28 2.53 -1.60
N THR A 60 30.95 3.61 -0.91
CA THR A 60 31.47 3.88 0.44
C THR A 60 30.47 3.39 1.49
N ASN A 61 30.95 2.66 2.47
CA ASN A 61 30.17 2.26 3.63
C ASN A 61 29.99 3.48 4.56
N PRO A 62 28.77 3.98 4.78
CA PRO A 62 28.55 5.19 5.57
C PRO A 62 28.89 5.04 7.06
N LYS A 63 29.02 3.79 7.55
CA LYS A 63 29.37 3.50 8.95
C LYS A 63 30.86 3.44 9.20
N THR A 64 31.62 2.91 8.24
CA THR A 64 33.06 2.67 8.41
C THR A 64 33.93 3.60 7.55
N GLY A 65 33.35 4.34 6.61
CA GLY A 65 34.08 5.15 5.62
C GLY A 65 34.83 4.32 4.56
N GLU A 66 34.81 2.99 4.66
CA GLU A 66 35.52 2.09 3.74
C GLU A 66 34.88 2.14 2.34
N THR A 67 35.68 2.38 1.32
CA THR A 67 35.26 2.39 -0.08
C THR A 67 35.66 1.09 -0.77
N LYS A 68 34.68 0.46 -1.47
CA LYS A 68 34.89 -0.76 -2.25
C LYS A 68 34.42 -0.58 -3.68
N GLN A 69 35.19 -1.13 -4.61
CA GLN A 69 34.76 -1.27 -5.99
C GLN A 69 33.79 -2.46 -6.12
N ILE A 70 32.68 -2.25 -6.84
CA ILE A 70 31.73 -3.30 -7.18
C ILE A 70 31.39 -3.23 -8.66
N TYR A 71 31.16 -4.36 -9.27
CA TYR A 71 30.64 -4.43 -10.63
C TYR A 71 29.11 -4.58 -10.65
N VAL A 72 28.43 -3.64 -11.31
CA VAL A 72 26.97 -3.62 -11.49
C VAL A 72 26.65 -4.02 -12.93
N GLY A 73 26.48 -5.32 -13.13
CA GLY A 73 26.15 -5.90 -14.42
C GLY A 73 24.89 -6.78 -14.34
N SER A 74 24.58 -7.50 -15.43
CA SER A 74 23.36 -8.29 -15.58
C SER A 74 23.15 -9.32 -14.45
N ARG A 75 24.23 -9.94 -13.92
CA ARG A 75 24.12 -10.90 -12.79
C ARG A 75 23.59 -10.21 -11.52
N ARG A 76 24.08 -9.02 -11.22
CA ARG A 76 23.63 -8.25 -10.07
C ARG A 76 22.18 -7.77 -10.25
N LEU A 77 21.87 -7.23 -11.41
CA LEU A 77 20.50 -6.78 -11.75
C LEU A 77 19.52 -7.97 -11.69
N LYS A 78 19.90 -9.15 -12.18
CA LYS A 78 19.07 -10.35 -12.06
C LYS A 78 18.78 -10.72 -10.60
N ARG A 79 19.78 -10.64 -9.73
CA ARG A 79 19.60 -10.89 -8.30
C ARG A 79 18.63 -9.88 -7.66
N ILE A 80 18.77 -8.60 -8.00
CA ILE A 80 17.85 -7.53 -7.52
C ILE A 80 16.42 -7.85 -7.97
N PHE A 81 16.22 -8.07 -9.25
CA PHE A 81 14.91 -8.38 -9.83
C PHE A 81 14.27 -9.62 -9.17
N GLU A 82 14.94 -10.77 -9.24
CA GLU A 82 14.38 -12.03 -8.74
C GLU A 82 14.11 -12.00 -7.23
N THR A 83 14.98 -11.35 -6.44
CA THR A 83 14.79 -11.26 -4.99
C THR A 83 13.55 -10.44 -4.65
N ASN A 84 13.43 -9.25 -5.23
CA ASN A 84 12.30 -8.38 -4.93
C ASN A 84 10.98 -8.93 -5.45
N MET A 85 10.96 -9.53 -6.64
CA MET A 85 9.77 -10.20 -7.17
C MET A 85 9.31 -11.36 -6.26
N ARG A 86 10.24 -12.18 -5.78
CA ARG A 86 9.92 -13.29 -4.86
C ARG A 86 9.37 -12.80 -3.53
N VAL A 87 9.96 -11.76 -2.96
CA VAL A 87 9.48 -11.17 -1.69
C VAL A 87 8.08 -10.58 -1.87
N SER A 88 7.82 -9.84 -2.95
CA SER A 88 6.51 -9.27 -3.24
C SER A 88 5.44 -10.33 -3.44
N VAL A 89 5.75 -11.39 -4.21
CA VAL A 89 4.85 -12.53 -4.40
C VAL A 89 4.60 -13.28 -3.09
N ALA A 90 5.63 -13.47 -2.25
CA ALA A 90 5.50 -14.13 -0.96
C ALA A 90 4.61 -13.33 0.00
N LYS A 91 4.73 -12.00 0.00
CA LYS A 91 3.87 -11.11 0.77
C LYS A 91 2.41 -11.25 0.36
N ALA A 92 2.11 -11.07 -0.92
CA ALA A 92 0.74 -11.18 -1.44
C ALA A 92 0.14 -12.57 -1.19
N ARG A 93 0.96 -13.62 -1.34
CA ARG A 93 0.55 -15.00 -1.04
C ARG A 93 0.22 -15.18 0.44
N TYR A 94 1.06 -14.70 1.34
CA TYR A 94 0.81 -14.77 2.78
C TYR A 94 -0.51 -14.09 3.16
N GLU A 95 -0.76 -12.88 2.67
CA GLU A 95 -1.99 -12.12 2.92
C GLU A 95 -3.23 -12.90 2.43
N SER A 96 -3.17 -13.43 1.19
CA SER A 96 -4.22 -14.26 0.63
C SER A 96 -4.44 -15.55 1.42
N GLN A 97 -3.37 -16.23 1.83
CA GLN A 97 -3.46 -17.47 2.61
C GLN A 97 -3.99 -17.22 4.02
N MET A 98 -3.62 -16.11 4.66
CA MET A 98 -4.17 -15.75 5.98
C MET A 98 -5.66 -15.44 5.93
N SER A 99 -6.16 -14.89 4.83
CA SER A 99 -7.57 -14.59 4.61
C SER A 99 -8.40 -15.81 4.18
N SER A 100 -7.75 -16.95 3.85
CA SER A 100 -8.44 -18.18 3.43
C SER A 100 -8.94 -18.99 4.61
N ALA A 101 -9.93 -19.88 4.38
CA ALA A 101 -10.51 -20.75 5.39
C ALA A 101 -9.59 -21.87 5.91
N GLY A 102 -8.43 -22.12 5.25
CA GLY A 102 -7.48 -23.13 5.72
C GLY A 102 -6.84 -22.73 7.06
N GLU A 103 -6.59 -23.68 7.92
CA GLU A 103 -6.07 -23.48 9.28
C GLU A 103 -4.57 -23.83 9.40
N TYR A 104 -4.03 -24.57 8.43
CA TYR A 104 -2.68 -25.10 8.47
C TYR A 104 -1.87 -24.60 7.29
N PHE A 105 -0.54 -24.48 7.52
CA PHE A 105 0.45 -24.23 6.50
C PHE A 105 1.35 -25.46 6.33
N ARG A 106 1.54 -25.89 5.07
CA ARG A 106 2.47 -26.95 4.69
C ARG A 106 3.67 -26.36 3.98
N TYR A 107 4.88 -26.64 4.46
CA TYR A 107 6.12 -26.21 3.82
C TYR A 107 6.40 -27.02 2.54
N LYS A 108 6.66 -26.35 1.44
CA LYS A 108 6.93 -26.95 0.12
C LYS A 108 8.30 -26.53 -0.40
N ALA A 109 9.30 -27.39 -0.31
CA ALA A 109 10.58 -27.21 -1.00
C ALA A 109 10.50 -27.75 -2.45
N VAL A 110 11.32 -27.21 -3.35
CA VAL A 110 11.36 -27.63 -4.76
C VAL A 110 11.97 -29.03 -4.93
N LEU A 111 12.84 -29.44 -4.00
CA LEU A 111 13.51 -30.78 -3.95
C LEU A 111 14.42 -31.07 -5.16
N ASP A 112 15.07 -30.05 -5.72
CA ASP A 112 16.13 -30.23 -6.71
C ASP A 112 17.52 -30.02 -6.09
N ARG A 113 18.59 -30.31 -6.88
CA ARG A 113 20.02 -30.19 -6.45
C ARG A 113 20.42 -28.79 -5.99
N ARG A 114 19.58 -27.73 -6.24
CA ARG A 114 19.82 -26.36 -5.78
C ARG A 114 19.09 -26.03 -4.49
N THR A 115 18.29 -26.95 -3.99
CA THR A 115 17.58 -26.76 -2.71
C THR A 115 18.52 -27.09 -1.55
N ARG A 116 18.67 -26.17 -0.61
CA ARG A 116 19.51 -26.36 0.56
C ARG A 116 19.03 -27.53 1.41
N PRO A 117 19.93 -28.36 1.95
CA PRO A 117 19.54 -29.56 2.74
C PRO A 117 18.58 -29.23 3.89
N GLY A 118 18.80 -28.13 4.62
CA GLY A 118 17.89 -27.68 5.69
C GLY A 118 16.49 -27.38 5.19
N HIS A 119 16.36 -26.72 4.04
CA HIS A 119 15.05 -26.42 3.43
C HIS A 119 14.37 -27.69 2.91
N ALA A 120 15.13 -28.65 2.37
CA ALA A 120 14.60 -29.92 1.92
C ALA A 120 14.00 -30.74 3.08
N LYS A 121 14.64 -30.73 4.26
CA LYS A 121 14.15 -31.41 5.47
C LYS A 121 12.80 -30.90 5.97
N LEU A 122 12.44 -29.66 5.66
CA LEU A 122 11.14 -29.07 6.01
C LEU A 122 10.03 -29.45 5.02
N HIS A 123 10.36 -30.08 3.89
CA HIS A 123 9.35 -30.43 2.89
C HIS A 123 8.26 -31.33 3.48
N GLY A 124 7.01 -30.91 3.29
CA GLY A 124 5.86 -31.66 3.81
C GLY A 124 5.51 -31.35 5.27
N MET A 125 6.33 -30.63 6.01
CA MET A 125 6.02 -30.23 7.39
C MET A 125 4.75 -29.37 7.44
N ILE A 126 3.85 -29.72 8.33
CA ILE A 126 2.54 -29.03 8.49
C ILE A 126 2.46 -28.47 9.91
N LEU A 127 2.13 -27.19 10.02
CA LEU A 127 1.94 -26.50 11.28
C LEU A 127 0.72 -25.55 11.20
N PRO A 128 0.06 -25.25 12.32
CA PRO A 128 -1.00 -24.22 12.34
C PRO A 128 -0.48 -22.89 11.76
N LYS A 129 -1.33 -22.14 11.07
CA LYS A 129 -0.99 -20.81 10.53
C LYS A 129 -0.43 -19.86 11.59
N THR A 130 -0.88 -20.00 12.82
CA THR A 130 -0.51 -19.15 13.97
C THR A 130 0.80 -19.57 14.63
N HIS A 131 1.40 -20.68 14.21
CA HIS A 131 2.61 -21.20 14.84
C HIS A 131 3.79 -20.23 14.66
N LYS A 132 4.55 -19.96 15.74
CA LYS A 132 5.68 -19.02 15.79
C LYS A 132 6.80 -19.29 14.76
N PHE A 133 6.91 -20.53 14.30
CA PHE A 133 7.84 -20.90 13.23
C PHE A 133 7.71 -20.00 12.00
N TRP A 134 6.49 -19.65 11.60
CA TRP A 134 6.19 -18.84 10.42
C TRP A 134 6.58 -17.38 10.56
N GLU A 135 6.91 -16.91 11.74
CA GLU A 135 7.42 -15.55 11.93
C GLU A 135 8.80 -15.35 11.32
N LYS A 136 9.61 -16.41 11.31
CA LYS A 136 10.99 -16.38 10.82
C LYS A 136 11.22 -17.24 9.58
N ASN A 137 10.39 -18.26 9.35
CA ASN A 137 10.65 -19.29 8.34
C ASN A 137 9.56 -19.36 7.26
N TYR A 138 8.73 -18.35 7.11
CA TYR A 138 7.85 -18.24 5.94
C TYR A 138 8.69 -17.81 4.73
N PRO A 139 8.77 -18.65 3.64
CA PRO A 139 9.68 -18.39 2.53
C PRO A 139 9.45 -17.06 1.81
N PRO A 140 10.52 -16.46 1.23
CA PRO A 140 11.87 -16.99 1.05
C PRO A 140 12.75 -16.89 2.31
N ASN A 141 13.52 -17.94 2.61
CA ASN A 141 14.32 -18.07 3.82
C ASN A 141 15.83 -17.86 3.59
N ASP A 142 16.23 -17.50 2.37
CA ASP A 142 17.60 -17.17 1.99
C ASP A 142 17.66 -16.68 0.53
N TRP A 143 18.80 -16.15 0.10
CA TRP A 143 19.06 -15.72 -1.25
C TRP A 143 18.77 -16.82 -2.27
N GLY A 144 17.92 -16.52 -3.26
CA GLY A 144 17.53 -17.50 -4.28
C GLY A 144 16.61 -18.62 -3.79
N CYS A 145 16.08 -18.56 -2.59
CA CYS A 145 15.11 -19.53 -2.09
C CYS A 145 13.86 -19.61 -2.98
N ARG A 146 13.42 -20.82 -3.32
CA ARG A 146 12.25 -21.12 -4.16
C ARG A 146 11.19 -21.93 -3.42
N CYS A 147 11.35 -22.11 -2.12
CA CYS A 147 10.36 -22.75 -1.28
C CYS A 147 9.07 -21.93 -1.23
N GLN A 148 7.99 -22.60 -0.92
CA GLN A 148 6.65 -22.01 -0.84
C GLN A 148 5.91 -22.58 0.37
N VAL A 149 4.73 -22.02 0.66
CA VAL A 149 3.78 -22.53 1.64
C VAL A 149 2.47 -22.84 0.93
N GLN A 150 1.91 -24.00 1.22
CA GLN A 150 0.56 -24.39 0.84
C GLN A 150 -0.34 -24.24 2.06
N VAL A 151 -1.50 -23.65 1.88
CA VAL A 151 -2.55 -23.63 2.91
C VAL A 151 -3.37 -24.90 2.82
N LEU A 152 -3.76 -25.47 3.96
CA LEU A 152 -4.61 -26.66 4.06
C LEU A 152 -5.77 -26.37 4.99
N THR A 153 -6.94 -26.86 4.59
CA THR A 153 -8.15 -26.91 5.41
C THR A 153 -8.14 -28.15 6.31
N GLN A 154 -8.97 -28.16 7.35
CA GLN A 154 -9.19 -29.34 8.18
C GLN A 154 -9.69 -30.53 7.35
N TYR A 155 -10.56 -30.26 6.37
CA TYR A 155 -11.05 -31.28 5.44
C TYR A 155 -9.92 -31.92 4.62
N GLU A 156 -9.01 -31.12 4.05
CA GLU A 156 -7.86 -31.64 3.30
C GLU A 156 -6.89 -32.42 4.20
N MET A 157 -6.69 -31.96 5.45
CA MET A 157 -5.91 -32.71 6.43
C MET A 157 -6.44 -34.12 6.65
N GLN A 158 -7.76 -34.24 6.83
CA GLN A 158 -8.43 -35.53 7.03
C GLN A 158 -8.41 -36.38 5.75
N SER A 159 -8.79 -35.80 4.61
CA SER A 159 -8.90 -36.52 3.33
C SER A 159 -7.57 -37.10 2.86
N TYR A 160 -6.46 -36.41 3.11
CA TYR A 160 -5.11 -36.88 2.74
C TYR A 160 -4.40 -37.62 3.85
N GLY A 161 -5.01 -37.80 5.01
CA GLY A 161 -4.38 -38.42 6.17
C GLY A 161 -3.19 -37.62 6.73
N PHE A 162 -3.16 -36.32 6.50
CA PHE A 162 -2.08 -35.47 6.97
C PHE A 162 -2.21 -35.21 8.48
N LYS A 163 -1.05 -35.17 9.15
CA LYS A 163 -0.98 -34.84 10.58
C LYS A 163 -0.09 -33.61 10.80
N PRO A 164 -0.42 -32.75 11.76
CA PRO A 164 0.47 -31.68 12.18
C PRO A 164 1.80 -32.26 12.68
N TYR A 165 2.89 -31.56 12.39
CA TYR A 165 4.22 -31.93 12.87
C TYR A 165 4.31 -31.75 14.38
N ALA A 166 4.67 -32.82 15.11
CA ALA A 166 4.70 -32.84 16.57
C ALA A 166 6.07 -32.47 17.17
N GLY A 167 7.12 -32.39 16.34
CA GLY A 167 8.47 -32.06 16.80
C GLY A 167 8.77 -30.57 16.85
N THR A 168 10.01 -30.22 17.23
CA THR A 168 10.51 -28.85 17.14
C THR A 168 10.99 -28.57 15.72
N PRO A 169 10.39 -27.60 15.01
CA PRO A 169 10.78 -27.30 13.63
C PRO A 169 12.16 -26.67 13.57
N LEU A 170 12.97 -27.13 12.61
CA LEU A 170 14.31 -26.60 12.36
C LEU A 170 14.21 -25.14 11.83
N ASN A 171 14.92 -24.22 12.47
CA ASN A 171 15.10 -22.88 11.91
C ASN A 171 16.07 -22.95 10.71
N VAL A 172 15.58 -22.58 9.51
CA VAL A 172 16.35 -22.63 8.27
C VAL A 172 16.58 -21.25 7.64
N ALA A 173 15.95 -20.24 8.18
CA ALA A 173 16.14 -18.87 7.70
C ALA A 173 17.54 -18.39 8.07
N SER A 174 18.31 -17.94 7.07
CA SER A 174 19.56 -17.24 7.33
C SER A 174 19.30 -15.92 8.05
N GLU A 175 20.31 -15.35 8.69
CA GLU A 175 20.21 -14.14 9.50
C GLU A 175 19.51 -12.98 8.76
N ASP A 176 19.85 -12.76 7.49
CA ASP A 176 19.24 -11.72 6.65
C ASP A 176 17.78 -12.01 6.25
N TRP A 177 17.30 -13.24 6.43
CA TRP A 177 16.00 -13.72 5.98
C TRP A 177 15.10 -14.25 7.10
N ALA A 178 15.51 -14.13 8.35
CA ALA A 178 14.77 -14.60 9.50
C ALA A 178 13.56 -13.67 9.83
N TYR A 179 12.69 -13.46 8.86
CA TYR A 179 11.46 -12.69 8.98
C TYR A 179 10.38 -13.21 8.02
N ASN A 180 9.13 -12.93 8.32
CA ASN A 180 8.00 -13.24 7.44
C ASN A 180 7.71 -12.05 6.50
N PRO A 181 7.86 -12.20 5.17
CA PRO A 181 7.58 -11.12 4.23
C PRO A 181 6.15 -10.55 4.32
N GLY A 182 5.17 -11.39 4.65
CA GLY A 182 3.78 -10.97 4.79
C GLY A 182 3.47 -10.22 6.08
N LYS A 183 4.29 -10.41 7.13
CA LYS A 183 4.21 -9.66 8.38
C LYS A 183 5.07 -8.39 8.39
N SER A 184 5.92 -8.20 7.39
CA SER A 184 6.84 -7.07 7.28
C SER A 184 6.19 -5.75 6.85
N ALA A 185 4.89 -5.61 7.03
CA ALA A 185 4.10 -4.44 6.66
C ALA A 185 4.31 -3.22 7.58
N GLN A 186 5.51 -3.01 8.10
CA GLN A 186 5.84 -1.67 8.58
C GLN A 186 6.15 -0.81 7.36
N SER A 187 5.29 0.17 7.12
CA SER A 187 5.51 1.16 6.06
C SER A 187 6.88 1.83 6.25
N LEU A 188 7.47 2.31 5.16
CA LEU A 188 8.68 3.15 5.22
C LEU A 188 8.52 4.26 6.27
N ASP A 189 7.32 4.78 6.41
CA ASP A 189 6.94 5.81 7.36
C ASP A 189 7.20 5.41 8.83
N ASN A 190 6.86 4.18 9.19
CA ASN A 190 7.13 3.66 10.55
C ASN A 190 8.63 3.48 10.82
N VAL A 191 9.39 3.06 9.81
CA VAL A 191 10.86 2.94 9.93
C VAL A 191 11.50 4.31 10.11
N LEU A 192 11.08 5.28 9.31
CA LEU A 192 11.57 6.65 9.37
C LEU A 192 11.16 7.32 10.68
N ALA A 193 9.92 7.12 11.14
CA ALA A 193 9.45 7.60 12.43
C ALA A 193 10.23 7.00 13.62
N GLN A 194 10.58 5.70 13.56
CA GLN A 194 11.43 5.07 14.59
C GLN A 194 12.86 5.62 14.57
N LYS A 195 13.45 5.84 13.38
CA LYS A 195 14.76 6.46 13.27
C LYS A 195 14.76 7.90 13.80
N ALA A 196 13.71 8.66 13.50
CA ALA A 196 13.54 10.02 13.99
C ALA A 196 13.39 10.11 15.51
N LYS A 197 12.90 9.05 16.20
CA LYS A 197 12.82 9.02 17.67
C LYS A 197 14.19 9.16 18.34
N ASN A 198 15.25 8.65 17.72
CA ASN A 198 16.61 8.65 18.27
C ASN A 198 17.39 9.93 17.94
N LEU A 199 16.80 10.87 17.21
CA LEU A 199 17.39 12.18 16.94
C LEU A 199 17.05 13.13 18.09
N SER A 200 17.95 14.05 18.39
CA SER A 200 17.79 15.07 19.42
C SER A 200 17.57 16.46 18.83
N GLY A 201 16.94 17.35 19.60
CA GLY A 201 16.86 18.76 19.33
C GLY A 201 16.15 19.16 18.03
N GLU A 202 16.67 20.20 17.40
CA GLU A 202 16.13 20.82 16.18
C GLU A 202 16.11 19.86 14.98
N LEU A 203 17.14 19.02 14.85
CA LEU A 203 17.24 18.02 13.78
C LEU A 203 16.06 17.02 13.80
N LYS A 204 15.58 16.67 14.99
CA LYS A 204 14.39 15.82 15.13
C LYS A 204 13.13 16.47 14.57
N ASN A 205 12.97 17.78 14.79
CA ASN A 205 11.80 18.52 14.31
C ASN A 205 11.86 18.70 12.78
N ILE A 206 13.02 19.00 12.23
CA ILE A 206 13.25 19.10 10.78
C ILE A 206 12.89 17.76 10.12
N VAL A 207 13.50 16.66 10.56
CA VAL A 207 13.26 15.33 9.99
C VAL A 207 11.80 14.90 10.15
N LYS A 208 11.17 15.23 11.28
CA LYS A 208 9.74 14.92 11.51
C LYS A 208 8.82 15.69 10.54
N ASN A 209 9.14 16.94 10.25
CA ASN A 209 8.38 17.76 9.29
C ASN A 209 8.59 17.26 7.86
N ASP A 210 9.82 16.94 7.48
CA ASP A 210 10.13 16.40 6.15
C ASP A 210 9.46 15.05 5.91
N LEU A 211 9.44 14.18 6.92
CA LEU A 211 8.72 12.92 6.87
C LEU A 211 7.21 13.12 6.68
N LYS A 212 6.63 14.08 7.38
CA LYS A 212 5.21 14.42 7.27
C LYS A 212 4.86 14.97 5.88
N ASN A 213 5.73 15.80 5.32
CA ASN A 213 5.58 16.32 3.97
C ASN A 213 5.72 15.21 2.93
N TYR A 214 6.70 14.35 3.07
CA TYR A 214 6.90 13.19 2.19
C TYR A 214 5.69 12.24 2.21
N GLU A 215 5.15 11.93 3.40
CA GLU A 215 3.96 11.09 3.56
C GLU A 215 2.75 11.73 2.86
N ARG A 216 2.56 13.03 3.02
CA ARG A 216 1.55 13.81 2.34
C ARG A 216 1.66 13.68 0.83
N ASP A 217 2.81 14.04 0.29
CA ASP A 217 3.03 14.14 -1.15
C ASP A 217 2.90 12.76 -1.83
N ARG A 218 3.40 11.70 -1.16
CA ARG A 218 3.24 10.32 -1.62
C ARG A 218 1.76 9.89 -1.62
N ASN A 219 1.04 10.15 -0.54
CA ASN A 219 -0.36 9.76 -0.43
C ASN A 219 -1.23 10.51 -1.44
N LEU A 220 -1.05 11.82 -1.55
CA LEU A 220 -1.74 12.62 -2.56
C LEU A 220 -1.43 12.13 -3.97
N TYR A 221 -0.18 11.81 -4.30
CA TYR A 221 0.18 11.25 -5.60
C TYR A 221 -0.56 9.94 -5.90
N VAL A 222 -0.61 9.01 -4.95
CA VAL A 222 -1.28 7.72 -5.13
C VAL A 222 -2.79 7.89 -5.29
N TRP A 223 -3.40 8.72 -4.47
CA TRP A 223 -4.85 8.98 -4.53
C TRP A 223 -5.24 9.71 -5.80
N GLN A 224 -4.45 10.73 -6.19
CA GLN A 224 -4.66 11.48 -7.43
C GLN A 224 -4.55 10.58 -8.65
N LYS A 225 -3.49 9.75 -8.73
CA LYS A 225 -3.31 8.81 -9.81
C LYS A 225 -4.49 7.85 -9.94
N GLY A 226 -4.96 7.28 -8.83
CA GLY A 226 -6.11 6.37 -8.85
C GLY A 226 -7.39 7.05 -9.31
N LEU A 227 -7.62 8.29 -8.89
CA LEU A 227 -8.77 9.08 -9.33
C LEU A 227 -8.66 9.47 -10.81
N ASP A 228 -7.50 9.94 -11.25
CA ASP A 228 -7.28 10.35 -12.63
C ASP A 228 -7.49 9.19 -13.60
N GLU A 229 -6.96 8.02 -13.30
CA GLU A 229 -7.21 6.80 -14.09
C GLU A 229 -8.70 6.48 -14.15
N ALA A 230 -9.43 6.58 -13.04
CA ALA A 230 -10.86 6.32 -13.00
C ALA A 230 -11.70 7.37 -13.75
N VAL A 231 -11.36 8.65 -13.63
CA VAL A 231 -12.00 9.75 -14.33
C VAL A 231 -11.76 9.65 -15.83
N ASP A 232 -10.52 9.42 -16.25
CA ASP A 232 -10.17 9.29 -17.66
C ASP A 232 -10.92 8.14 -18.33
N GLU A 233 -10.94 6.96 -17.72
CA GLU A 233 -11.61 5.80 -18.29
C GLU A 233 -13.14 5.94 -18.27
N LEU A 234 -13.71 6.30 -17.13
CA LEU A 234 -15.16 6.21 -16.91
C LEU A 234 -15.93 7.47 -17.32
N LEU A 235 -15.33 8.66 -17.19
CA LEU A 235 -16.01 9.94 -17.40
C LEU A 235 -15.58 10.58 -18.72
N VAL A 236 -14.29 10.58 -19.07
CA VAL A 236 -13.77 11.19 -20.29
C VAL A 236 -13.96 10.24 -21.49
N LYS A 237 -13.38 9.02 -21.42
CA LYS A 237 -13.52 8.00 -22.49
C LYS A 237 -14.89 7.31 -22.47
N GLN A 238 -15.64 7.44 -21.39
CA GLN A 238 -16.95 6.81 -21.17
C GLN A 238 -16.93 5.27 -21.30
N ASP A 239 -15.78 4.64 -21.05
CA ASP A 239 -15.64 3.19 -21.10
C ASP A 239 -16.24 2.52 -19.87
N LYS A 240 -17.51 2.09 -20.00
CA LYS A 240 -18.22 1.37 -18.94
C LYS A 240 -17.74 -0.07 -18.76
N THR A 241 -16.90 -0.60 -19.64
CA THR A 241 -16.35 -1.95 -19.56
C THR A 241 -15.05 -1.97 -18.76
N SER A 242 -14.39 -0.83 -18.59
CA SER A 242 -13.13 -0.69 -17.84
C SER A 242 -13.14 -1.45 -16.51
N PRO A 243 -12.10 -2.25 -16.22
CA PRO A 243 -12.03 -3.11 -15.04
C PRO A 243 -11.66 -2.38 -13.74
N ILE A 244 -11.94 -1.08 -13.65
CA ILE A 244 -11.61 -0.28 -12.46
C ILE A 244 -12.21 -0.92 -11.21
N LYS A 245 -11.34 -1.16 -10.25
CA LYS A 245 -11.69 -1.71 -8.93
C LYS A 245 -11.82 -0.57 -7.93
N ALA A 246 -12.16 -0.91 -6.68
CA ALA A 246 -12.09 0.05 -5.59
C ALA A 246 -10.65 0.51 -5.35
N PHE A 247 -10.47 1.79 -5.06
CA PHE A 247 -9.19 2.47 -4.82
C PHE A 247 -9.34 3.52 -3.72
N GLN A 248 -8.21 3.94 -3.15
CA GLN A 248 -8.19 4.95 -2.10
C GLN A 248 -8.21 6.36 -2.70
N LEU A 249 -8.98 7.26 -2.08
CA LEU A 249 -9.11 8.67 -2.45
C LEU A 249 -8.55 9.62 -1.41
N GLY A 250 -8.49 9.19 -0.15
CA GLY A 250 -8.13 10.05 0.96
C GLY A 250 -8.05 9.32 2.28
N LYS A 251 -7.90 10.10 3.33
CA LYS A 251 -7.84 9.63 4.72
C LYS A 251 -8.54 10.64 5.63
N ILE A 252 -9.37 10.14 6.52
CA ILE A 252 -9.96 10.95 7.61
C ILE A 252 -8.84 11.27 8.61
N ASP A 253 -8.63 12.53 8.92
CA ASP A 253 -7.61 12.94 9.90
C ASP A 253 -8.03 12.56 11.34
N ALA A 254 -7.03 12.45 12.24
CA ALA A 254 -7.27 12.01 13.61
C ALA A 254 -8.19 12.96 14.40
N TYR A 255 -8.16 14.27 14.09
CA TYR A 255 -9.04 15.24 14.73
C TYR A 255 -10.50 15.02 14.32
N VAL A 256 -10.75 14.86 13.00
CA VAL A 256 -12.09 14.58 12.48
C VAL A 256 -12.62 13.26 13.04
N SER A 257 -11.79 12.20 13.07
CA SER A 257 -12.17 10.92 13.66
C SER A 257 -12.57 11.04 15.13
N LYS A 258 -11.79 11.78 15.92
CA LYS A 258 -12.10 12.04 17.34
C LYS A 258 -13.41 12.80 17.49
N ARG A 259 -13.65 13.83 16.68
CA ARG A 259 -14.88 14.62 16.73
C ARG A 259 -16.12 13.81 16.32
N VAL A 260 -16.00 12.91 15.34
CA VAL A 260 -17.08 11.98 14.98
C VAL A 260 -17.45 11.07 16.15
N PHE A 261 -16.45 10.56 16.87
CA PHE A 261 -16.69 9.76 18.06
C PHE A 261 -17.38 10.58 19.18
N GLU A 262 -16.94 11.80 19.42
CA GLU A 262 -17.52 12.69 20.43
C GLU A 262 -18.99 13.08 20.10
N ILE A 263 -19.30 13.30 18.81
CA ILE A 263 -20.63 13.73 18.36
C ILE A 263 -21.62 12.56 18.28
N ALA A 264 -21.19 11.43 17.72
CA ALA A 264 -22.08 10.34 17.32
C ALA A 264 -21.74 8.97 17.95
N GLY A 265 -20.68 8.85 18.76
CA GLY A 265 -20.23 7.58 19.32
C GLY A 265 -19.68 6.59 18.28
N ILE A 266 -19.41 7.05 17.05
CA ILE A 266 -18.94 6.19 15.96
C ILE A 266 -17.42 6.05 16.02
N GLU A 267 -16.94 4.85 16.31
CA GLU A 267 -15.54 4.48 16.19
C GLU A 267 -15.25 4.02 14.75
N LEU A 268 -14.26 4.63 14.11
CA LEU A 268 -13.87 4.30 12.74
C LEU A 268 -13.03 3.02 12.72
N ALA A 269 -13.51 2.00 12.00
CA ALA A 269 -12.78 0.73 11.80
C ALA A 269 -11.49 0.93 10.96
N ASP A 270 -11.49 1.93 10.07
CA ASP A 270 -10.35 2.35 9.26
C ASP A 270 -10.41 3.87 9.05
N SER A 271 -9.29 4.50 8.78
CA SER A 271 -9.21 5.92 8.45
C SER A 271 -9.25 6.23 6.96
N PHE A 272 -9.08 5.24 6.09
CA PHE A 272 -9.05 5.46 4.63
C PHE A 272 -10.44 5.74 4.06
N ILE A 273 -10.47 6.57 3.00
CA ILE A 273 -11.66 6.84 2.20
C ILE A 273 -11.44 6.18 0.84
N ALA A 274 -12.36 5.30 0.47
CA ALA A 274 -12.32 4.57 -0.79
C ALA A 274 -13.41 5.04 -1.76
N ALA A 275 -13.16 4.85 -3.06
CA ALA A 275 -14.14 4.91 -4.13
C ALA A 275 -14.05 3.67 -5.01
N ASP A 276 -15.07 3.44 -5.82
CA ASP A 276 -15.07 2.40 -6.83
C ASP A 276 -15.72 2.89 -8.14
N LYS A 277 -15.76 2.03 -9.12
CA LYS A 277 -16.42 2.30 -10.40
C LYS A 277 -17.85 2.84 -10.25
N LYS A 278 -18.62 2.31 -9.28
CA LYS A 278 -20.01 2.70 -9.08
C LYS A 278 -20.11 4.14 -8.57
N SER A 279 -19.29 4.55 -7.59
CA SER A 279 -19.28 5.91 -7.08
C SER A 279 -18.84 6.92 -8.16
N ILE A 280 -17.81 6.58 -8.95
CA ILE A 280 -17.36 7.47 -10.05
C ILE A 280 -18.42 7.63 -11.14
N LEU A 281 -19.07 6.55 -11.57
CA LEU A 281 -20.18 6.66 -12.54
C LEU A 281 -21.40 7.42 -11.97
N HIS A 282 -21.59 7.36 -10.65
CA HIS A 282 -22.69 8.10 -10.00
C HIS A 282 -22.48 9.61 -10.04
N ILE A 283 -21.25 10.08 -9.95
CA ILE A 283 -20.90 11.51 -9.94
C ILE A 283 -20.71 12.11 -11.33
N ARG A 284 -20.88 11.36 -12.41
CA ARG A 284 -20.65 11.84 -13.77
C ARG A 284 -21.46 13.12 -14.06
N PRO A 285 -20.87 14.14 -14.73
CA PRO A 285 -21.51 15.43 -14.98
C PRO A 285 -22.85 15.30 -15.71
N SER A 286 -22.94 14.43 -16.73
CA SER A 286 -24.18 14.22 -17.50
C SER A 286 -25.37 13.74 -16.65
N ARG A 287 -25.14 12.97 -15.60
CA ARG A 287 -26.17 12.52 -14.65
C ARG A 287 -26.57 13.64 -13.69
N LYS A 288 -25.60 14.38 -13.18
CA LYS A 288 -25.81 15.42 -12.17
C LYS A 288 -26.37 16.71 -12.74
N LYS A 289 -26.16 16.95 -14.03
CA LYS A 289 -26.70 18.15 -14.74
C LYS A 289 -28.23 18.24 -14.65
N ALA A 290 -28.92 17.09 -14.72
CA ALA A 290 -30.39 17.05 -14.60
C ALA A 290 -30.91 17.60 -13.24
N TYR A 291 -30.07 17.61 -12.20
CA TYR A 291 -30.40 18.07 -10.86
C TYR A 291 -29.70 19.39 -10.51
N ASN A 292 -29.07 20.08 -11.46
CA ASN A 292 -28.23 21.25 -11.25
C ASN A 292 -27.12 21.07 -10.20
N GLN A 293 -26.57 19.83 -10.13
CA GLN A 293 -25.55 19.41 -9.15
C GLN A 293 -24.25 18.96 -9.83
N ALA A 294 -24.08 19.24 -11.11
CA ALA A 294 -22.91 18.78 -11.86
C ALA A 294 -21.66 19.56 -11.48
N LEU A 295 -20.58 18.86 -11.24
CA LEU A 295 -19.23 19.42 -11.16
C LEU A 295 -18.52 19.24 -12.50
N SER A 296 -17.58 20.11 -12.79
CA SER A 296 -16.64 19.95 -13.90
C SER A 296 -15.68 18.78 -13.61
N ILE A 297 -15.03 18.25 -14.64
CA ILE A 297 -13.99 17.22 -14.49
C ILE A 297 -12.83 17.72 -13.61
N ASP A 298 -12.47 18.99 -13.74
CA ASP A 298 -11.39 19.61 -12.96
C ASP A 298 -11.75 19.75 -11.47
N GLU A 299 -13.00 20.02 -11.15
CA GLU A 299 -13.48 20.01 -9.76
C GLU A 299 -13.50 18.58 -9.18
N ILE A 300 -13.89 17.58 -9.97
CA ILE A 300 -13.83 16.17 -9.56
C ILE A 300 -12.40 15.76 -9.26
N ARG A 301 -11.42 16.17 -10.06
CA ARG A 301 -10.00 15.85 -9.84
C ARG A 301 -9.41 16.49 -8.57
N GLN A 302 -10.08 17.46 -7.96
CA GLN A 302 -9.63 18.06 -6.69
C GLN A 302 -9.96 17.22 -5.45
N ILE A 303 -10.78 16.19 -5.57
CA ILE A 303 -11.27 15.37 -4.44
C ILE A 303 -10.13 14.95 -3.48
N PRO A 304 -8.99 14.38 -3.93
CA PRO A 304 -7.93 13.97 -3.00
C PRO A 304 -7.37 15.14 -2.19
N ASN A 305 -7.20 16.31 -2.79
CA ASN A 305 -6.72 17.50 -2.10
C ASN A 305 -7.75 18.02 -1.09
N VAL A 306 -9.03 18.06 -1.46
CA VAL A 306 -10.12 18.49 -0.57
C VAL A 306 -10.21 17.59 0.66
N LEU A 307 -10.17 16.27 0.46
CA LEU A 307 -10.20 15.29 1.54
C LEU A 307 -8.95 15.36 2.43
N TYR A 308 -7.78 15.64 1.84
CA TYR A 308 -6.53 15.78 2.59
C TYR A 308 -6.50 17.08 3.42
N GLU A 309 -6.84 18.20 2.81
CA GLU A 309 -6.85 19.49 3.50
C GLU A 309 -7.93 19.57 4.59
N ALA A 310 -9.07 18.95 4.33
CA ALA A 310 -10.22 18.85 5.23
C ALA A 310 -10.51 20.21 5.92
N LYS A 311 -10.60 21.29 5.11
CA LYS A 311 -10.78 22.67 5.64
C LYS A 311 -12.15 22.84 6.27
N ASN A 312 -13.19 22.43 5.55
CA ASN A 312 -14.58 22.54 6.00
C ASN A 312 -15.21 21.15 6.02
N VAL A 313 -15.50 20.65 7.22
CA VAL A 313 -16.02 19.30 7.45
C VAL A 313 -17.17 19.36 8.44
N SER A 314 -18.28 18.73 8.10
CA SER A 314 -19.45 18.57 8.97
C SER A 314 -19.83 17.10 9.10
N PHE A 315 -20.50 16.78 10.19
CA PHE A 315 -21.19 15.51 10.38
C PHE A 315 -22.67 15.71 10.11
N ASP A 316 -23.21 14.92 9.18
CA ASP A 316 -24.65 14.89 8.92
C ASP A 316 -25.34 13.98 9.95
N ALA A 317 -26.02 14.59 10.91
CA ALA A 317 -26.67 13.87 12.00
C ALA A 317 -27.86 13.02 11.55
N ASN A 318 -28.50 13.35 10.42
CA ASN A 318 -29.63 12.60 9.90
C ASN A 318 -29.18 11.29 9.21
N GLU A 319 -28.11 11.36 8.45
CA GLU A 319 -27.64 10.26 7.61
C GLU A 319 -26.41 9.52 8.19
N GLY A 320 -25.77 10.07 9.23
CA GLY A 320 -24.57 9.49 9.84
C GLY A 320 -23.32 9.53 8.96
N ASN A 321 -23.25 10.52 8.07
CA ASN A 321 -22.17 10.67 7.09
C ASN A 321 -21.23 11.82 7.43
N LEU A 322 -19.98 11.77 6.95
CA LEU A 322 -19.13 12.95 6.86
C LEU A 322 -19.40 13.71 5.56
N VAL A 323 -19.41 15.03 5.64
CA VAL A 323 -19.55 15.93 4.50
C VAL A 323 -18.36 16.87 4.46
N TYR A 324 -17.61 16.85 3.36
CA TYR A 324 -16.53 17.78 3.09
C TYR A 324 -17.01 18.83 2.11
N TRP A 325 -16.83 20.09 2.47
CA TRP A 325 -17.28 21.26 1.70
C TRP A 325 -16.10 21.96 1.06
N PHE A 326 -16.25 22.41 -0.19
CA PHE A 326 -15.27 23.25 -0.88
C PHE A 326 -15.95 24.19 -1.86
N ASP A 327 -15.34 25.36 -2.06
CA ASP A 327 -15.89 26.39 -2.87
C ASP A 327 -16.09 25.98 -4.33
N ASP A 328 -17.18 26.40 -4.91
CA ASP A 328 -17.37 26.36 -6.34
C ASP A 328 -16.51 27.46 -7.00
N LYS A 329 -15.89 27.15 -8.13
CA LYS A 329 -15.00 28.12 -8.83
C LYS A 329 -15.73 29.07 -9.76
N GLU A 330 -16.91 28.68 -10.20
CA GLU A 330 -17.68 29.39 -11.23
C GLU A 330 -18.83 30.18 -10.64
N ASP A 331 -19.40 29.74 -9.52
CA ASP A 331 -20.58 30.32 -8.90
C ASP A 331 -20.37 30.56 -7.39
N ALA A 332 -20.26 31.80 -7.00
CA ALA A 332 -20.04 32.23 -5.61
C ALA A 332 -21.20 31.88 -4.66
N GLU A 333 -22.42 31.69 -5.18
CA GLU A 333 -23.61 31.30 -4.41
C GLU A 333 -23.70 29.78 -4.20
N LYS A 334 -22.84 29.00 -4.86
CA LYS A 334 -22.79 27.55 -4.75
C LYS A 334 -21.61 27.06 -3.89
N ILE A 335 -21.78 25.86 -3.38
CA ILE A 335 -20.72 25.11 -2.69
C ILE A 335 -20.77 23.66 -3.12
N ASN A 336 -19.59 23.07 -3.25
CA ASN A 336 -19.44 21.67 -3.56
C ASN A 336 -19.39 20.84 -2.29
N LYS A 337 -20.05 19.67 -2.29
CA LYS A 337 -20.00 18.71 -1.16
C LYS A 337 -19.59 17.33 -1.59
N ILE A 338 -18.72 16.69 -0.79
CA ILE A 338 -18.36 15.28 -0.90
C ILE A 338 -18.98 14.54 0.28
N ILE A 339 -19.78 13.52 0.03
CA ILE A 339 -20.43 12.71 1.07
C ILE A 339 -19.67 11.41 1.24
N VAL A 340 -19.24 11.13 2.47
CA VAL A 340 -18.47 9.97 2.86
C VAL A 340 -19.25 9.17 3.91
N ASN A 341 -19.67 7.98 3.54
CA ASN A 341 -20.31 7.03 4.44
C ASN A 341 -19.25 6.34 5.31
N LEU A 342 -19.46 6.34 6.62
CA LEU A 342 -18.53 5.79 7.60
C LEU A 342 -18.74 4.28 7.78
N ASN A 343 -17.65 3.55 8.04
CA ASN A 343 -17.67 2.11 8.31
C ASN A 343 -18.46 1.29 7.27
N TYR A 344 -18.37 1.66 6.00
CA TYR A 344 -19.06 1.00 4.90
C TYR A 344 -18.43 -0.35 4.56
N ALA A 345 -19.25 -1.40 4.41
CA ALA A 345 -18.80 -2.73 4.03
C ALA A 345 -18.56 -2.82 2.50
N LEU A 346 -17.33 -2.65 2.08
CA LEU A 346 -16.92 -2.77 0.68
C LEU A 346 -16.26 -4.13 0.44
N LYS A 347 -16.81 -4.97 -0.45
CA LYS A 347 -16.44 -6.39 -0.65
C LYS A 347 -14.93 -6.72 -0.66
N LYS A 348 -14.06 -5.79 -1.08
CA LYS A 348 -12.62 -6.01 -1.17
C LYS A 348 -11.80 -5.32 -0.08
N PHE A 349 -12.34 -4.32 0.59
CA PHE A 349 -11.68 -3.54 1.63
C PHE A 349 -12.18 -3.90 3.04
N LYS A 350 -13.07 -4.90 3.17
CA LYS A 350 -13.80 -5.21 4.40
C LYS A 350 -14.65 -4.01 4.82
N VAL A 351 -14.31 -3.36 5.93
CA VAL A 351 -14.98 -2.14 6.40
C VAL A 351 -14.03 -0.97 6.17
N THR A 352 -14.51 0.08 5.50
CA THR A 352 -13.75 1.31 5.22
C THR A 352 -14.72 2.49 5.13
N ASN A 353 -14.22 3.72 4.95
CA ASN A 353 -15.10 4.84 4.67
C ASN A 353 -15.24 4.99 3.15
N TYR A 354 -16.42 5.28 2.66
CA TYR A 354 -16.74 5.20 1.25
C TYR A 354 -17.32 6.49 0.71
N MET A 355 -16.71 7.05 -0.34
CA MET A 355 -17.26 8.19 -1.06
C MET A 355 -18.52 7.78 -1.81
N VAL A 356 -19.68 8.22 -1.32
CA VAL A 356 -20.98 7.90 -1.91
C VAL A 356 -21.26 8.75 -3.11
N THR A 357 -21.10 10.06 -2.98
CA THR A 357 -21.44 11.03 -4.01
C THR A 357 -20.70 12.35 -3.79
N ILE A 358 -20.69 13.15 -4.84
CA ILE A 358 -20.27 14.54 -4.85
C ILE A 358 -21.33 15.34 -5.61
N GLY A 359 -21.57 16.58 -5.21
CA GLY A 359 -22.56 17.42 -5.88
C GLY A 359 -22.41 18.87 -5.50
N LYS A 360 -22.91 19.74 -6.36
CA LYS A 360 -22.99 21.19 -6.19
C LYS A 360 -24.35 21.54 -5.56
N VAL A 361 -24.36 22.38 -4.58
CA VAL A 361 -25.61 22.87 -3.88
C VAL A 361 -25.49 24.36 -3.56
N ASP A 362 -26.59 24.97 -3.17
CA ASP A 362 -26.59 26.36 -2.69
C ASP A 362 -25.83 26.47 -1.36
N LYS A 363 -25.08 27.54 -1.12
CA LYS A 363 -24.30 27.72 0.11
C LYS A 363 -25.13 27.62 1.38
N VAL A 364 -26.38 28.04 1.34
CA VAL A 364 -27.33 27.91 2.43
C VAL A 364 -27.53 26.47 2.89
N GLU A 365 -27.36 25.50 1.99
CA GLU A 365 -27.46 24.07 2.34
C GLU A 365 -26.46 23.65 3.42
N SER A 366 -25.25 24.23 3.40
CA SER A 366 -24.21 23.92 4.38
C SER A 366 -24.47 24.45 5.78
N LEU A 367 -25.47 25.35 5.93
CA LEU A 367 -25.84 25.97 7.19
C LEU A 367 -27.06 25.31 7.86
N LYS A 368 -27.59 24.21 7.32
CA LYS A 368 -28.67 23.47 7.93
C LYS A 368 -28.27 22.82 9.26
N ASP A 369 -29.20 22.81 10.20
CA ASP A 369 -28.97 22.34 11.58
C ASP A 369 -28.53 20.87 11.69
N ASN A 370 -28.83 20.03 10.68
CA ASN A 370 -28.39 18.65 10.64
C ASN A 370 -26.89 18.50 10.32
N TYR A 371 -26.20 19.52 9.83
CA TYR A 371 -24.76 19.52 9.58
C TYR A 371 -24.00 20.07 10.78
N ILE A 372 -23.63 19.19 11.70
CA ILE A 372 -22.83 19.54 12.88
C ILE A 372 -21.40 19.84 12.43
N GLU A 373 -20.96 21.08 12.67
CA GLU A 373 -19.62 21.52 12.29
C GLU A 373 -18.53 20.76 13.06
N ILE A 374 -17.60 20.17 12.34
CA ILE A 374 -16.39 19.55 12.90
C ILE A 374 -15.19 20.47 12.72
N LYS A 375 -15.02 21.07 11.54
CA LYS A 375 -13.87 21.90 11.18
C LYS A 375 -14.28 22.93 10.14
N ARG A 376 -13.94 24.19 10.39
CA ARG A 376 -14.15 25.29 9.46
C ARG A 376 -12.92 26.18 9.42
N ARG A 377 -12.42 26.52 8.25
CA ARG A 377 -11.29 27.44 8.02
C ARG A 377 -11.60 28.43 6.94
#